data_a817ec4bb17b9a1ed9e44becc9d4b2e3
#
_entry.id   a817ec4bb17b9a1ed9e44becc9d4b2e3
#
_cell.length_a   1.000
_cell.length_b   1.000
_cell.length_c   1.000
_cell.angle_alpha   90.00
_cell.angle_beta   90.00
_cell.angle_gamma   90.00
#
_symmetry.space_group_name_H-M   'P 1'
#
loop_
_entity.id
_entity.type
_entity.pdbx_description
1 polymer ?
#
loop_
_entity_poly.entity_id
_entity_poly.type
_entity_poly.pdbx_seq_one_letter_code
_entity_poly.pdbx_strand_id
1 'polypeptide(L)'
;MGITRNFVTPLHEATKRDYLGRMNDNKANCMIEAKDYDYSYWDGDRRFGYGGYQYIAGRWKPVAESLISTYNLTDRSNVLDVGCGKGFLLYEMTLLLPGLNICGFDGSAYGIQHAKHEIRDSLFVHKAEDPYPFKDDEFDLVLSLGCLHNLRL
;
A
#
# COMPACT_ATOMS: atom_id res chain seq x y z
N MET A 1 11.27 -24.27 2.24
CA MET A 1 10.10 -24.01 3.10
C MET A 1 10.20 -22.54 3.53
N GLY A 2 9.15 -21.73 3.30
CA GLY A 2 9.16 -20.30 3.65
C GLY A 2 9.14 -20.08 5.17
N ILE A 3 9.67 -18.94 5.62
CA ILE A 3 9.62 -18.52 7.03
C ILE A 3 8.53 -17.46 7.17
N THR A 4 7.57 -17.67 8.07
CA THR A 4 6.56 -16.66 8.41
C THR A 4 7.22 -15.53 9.20
N ARG A 5 7.03 -14.28 8.74
CA ARG A 5 7.50 -13.06 9.41
C ARG A 5 6.36 -12.07 9.57
N ASN A 6 6.38 -11.32 10.65
CA ASN A 6 5.36 -10.33 10.96
C ASN A 6 5.92 -8.91 10.79
N PHE A 7 5.59 -8.24 9.70
CA PHE A 7 6.05 -6.88 9.40
C PHE A 7 5.04 -5.80 9.80
N VAL A 8 3.75 -6.07 9.69
CA VAL A 8 2.68 -5.04 9.66
C VAL A 8 1.77 -5.09 10.90
N THR A 9 1.65 -6.23 11.57
CA THR A 9 0.74 -6.39 12.73
C THR A 9 0.98 -5.35 13.83
N PRO A 10 2.22 -5.03 14.24
CA PRO A 10 2.46 -4.00 15.26
C PRO A 10 1.90 -2.63 14.87
N LEU A 11 1.97 -2.28 13.58
CA LEU A 11 1.38 -1.03 13.07
C LEU A 11 -0.15 -1.05 13.14
N HIS A 12 -0.78 -2.20 12.85
CA HIS A 12 -2.22 -2.35 12.89
C HIS A 12 -2.78 -2.38 14.32
N GLU A 13 -2.09 -3.04 15.24
CA GLU A 13 -2.46 -3.12 16.66
C GLU A 13 -2.42 -1.76 17.36
N ALA A 14 -1.55 -0.86 16.92
CA ALA A 14 -1.50 0.51 17.40
C ALA A 14 -2.76 1.35 17.03
N THR A 15 -3.66 0.82 16.18
CA THR A 15 -4.84 1.52 15.70
C THR A 15 -6.10 0.94 16.32
N LYS A 16 -6.78 1.68 17.20
CA LYS A 16 -8.09 1.29 17.74
C LYS A 16 -9.19 1.51 16.69
N ARG A 17 -9.99 0.48 16.43
CA ARG A 17 -11.08 0.51 15.43
C ARG A 17 -12.38 -0.01 16.05
N ASP A 18 -13.49 0.73 15.86
CA ASP A 18 -14.84 0.27 16.19
C ASP A 18 -15.39 -0.61 15.05
N TYR A 19 -15.12 -1.91 15.15
CA TYR A 19 -15.59 -2.89 14.15
C TYR A 19 -17.11 -3.14 14.24
N LEU A 20 -17.70 -3.10 15.45
CA LEU A 20 -19.12 -3.39 15.65
C LEU A 20 -20.00 -2.27 15.13
N GLY A 21 -19.67 -1.00 15.39
CA GLY A 21 -20.37 0.14 14.83
C GLY A 21 -20.39 0.12 13.31
N ARG A 22 -19.29 -0.25 12.70
CA ARG A 22 -19.18 -0.36 11.23
C ARG A 22 -19.97 -1.53 10.62
N MET A 23 -20.22 -2.60 11.34
CA MET A 23 -21.03 -3.72 10.84
C MET A 23 -22.51 -3.37 10.73
N ASN A 24 -23.00 -2.46 11.55
CA ASN A 24 -24.41 -2.08 11.63
C ASN A 24 -24.78 -0.92 10.70
N ASP A 25 -23.81 -0.29 10.04
CA ASP A 25 -24.00 0.93 9.24
C ASP A 25 -24.05 0.62 7.74
N ASN A 26 -25.21 0.11 7.28
CA ASN A 26 -25.51 -0.13 5.85
C ASN A 26 -24.33 -0.69 5.03
N LYS A 27 -23.68 -1.72 5.58
CA LYS A 27 -22.40 -2.24 5.11
C LYS A 27 -22.39 -2.61 3.61
N ALA A 28 -23.50 -3.11 3.09
CA ALA A 28 -23.58 -3.53 1.68
C ALA A 28 -23.39 -2.35 0.72
N ASN A 29 -24.08 -1.23 0.96
CA ASN A 29 -23.95 -0.03 0.13
C ASN A 29 -22.58 0.64 0.33
N CYS A 30 -22.06 0.67 1.56
CA CYS A 30 -20.72 1.16 1.83
C CYS A 30 -19.64 0.34 1.09
N MET A 31 -19.81 -0.97 0.95
CA MET A 31 -18.88 -1.82 0.20
C MET A 31 -18.95 -1.59 -1.32
N ILE A 32 -20.13 -1.24 -1.85
CA ILE A 32 -20.27 -0.92 -3.28
C ILE A 32 -19.53 0.38 -3.58
N GLU A 33 -19.78 1.42 -2.81
CA GLU A 33 -19.08 2.72 -2.91
C GLU A 33 -17.56 2.58 -2.76
N ALA A 34 -17.12 1.76 -1.81
CA ALA A 34 -15.69 1.53 -1.55
C ALA A 34 -14.94 0.87 -2.72
N LYS A 35 -15.64 0.12 -3.58
CA LYS A 35 -15.01 -0.60 -4.69
C LYS A 35 -14.53 0.28 -5.84
N ASP A 36 -14.96 1.54 -5.88
CA ASP A 36 -14.49 2.50 -6.89
C ASP A 36 -13.08 3.01 -6.55
N TYR A 37 -12.61 2.77 -5.30
CA TYR A 37 -11.27 3.15 -4.82
C TYR A 37 -10.90 4.59 -5.14
N ASP A 38 -11.88 5.50 -5.14
CA ASP A 38 -11.73 6.92 -5.38
C ASP A 38 -11.66 7.75 -4.09
N TYR A 39 -12.00 9.04 -4.16
CA TYR A 39 -12.05 9.95 -3.01
C TYR A 39 -12.83 9.37 -1.83
N SER A 40 -14.02 8.77 -2.08
CA SER A 40 -14.87 8.21 -1.02
C SER A 40 -14.13 7.16 -0.20
N TYR A 41 -13.34 6.30 -0.86
CA TYR A 41 -12.56 5.25 -0.22
C TYR A 41 -11.36 5.79 0.58
N TRP A 42 -10.61 6.74 0.01
CA TRP A 42 -9.36 7.21 0.60
C TRP A 42 -9.56 8.32 1.63
N ASP A 43 -10.23 9.39 1.23
CA ASP A 43 -10.29 10.64 1.99
C ASP A 43 -11.72 11.07 2.33
N GLY A 44 -12.75 10.33 1.88
CA GLY A 44 -14.15 10.55 2.20
C GLY A 44 -14.54 10.10 3.60
N ASP A 45 -15.82 9.83 3.79
CA ASP A 45 -16.34 9.36 5.08
C ASP A 45 -15.74 8.00 5.46
N ARG A 46 -15.41 7.85 6.75
CA ARG A 46 -14.85 6.62 7.33
C ARG A 46 -15.72 5.37 7.08
N ARG A 47 -16.99 5.55 6.78
CA ARG A 47 -17.92 4.46 6.43
C ARG A 47 -17.49 3.71 5.18
N PHE A 48 -16.93 4.42 4.20
CA PHE A 48 -16.56 3.87 2.89
C PHE A 48 -15.14 3.31 2.83
N GLY A 49 -14.25 3.73 3.73
CA GLY A 49 -12.87 3.29 3.65
C GLY A 49 -11.97 3.80 4.76
N TYR A 50 -10.91 4.50 4.40
CA TYR A 50 -9.90 4.98 5.35
C TYR A 50 -10.36 6.19 6.17
N GLY A 51 -11.24 7.05 5.64
CA GLY A 51 -11.69 8.26 6.34
C GLY A 51 -10.58 9.29 6.50
N GLY A 52 -9.82 9.53 5.44
CA GLY A 52 -8.66 10.40 5.41
C GLY A 52 -7.33 9.63 5.53
N TYR A 53 -6.86 9.07 4.41
CA TYR A 53 -5.57 8.38 4.36
C TYR A 53 -4.46 9.36 3.98
N GLN A 54 -3.93 10.03 5.00
CA GLN A 54 -2.88 11.03 4.86
C GLN A 54 -1.52 10.48 5.29
N TYR A 55 -0.46 11.03 4.71
CA TYR A 55 0.89 10.70 5.13
C TYR A 55 1.14 11.18 6.56
N ILE A 56 1.60 10.28 7.40
CA ILE A 56 2.06 10.57 8.76
C ILE A 56 3.54 10.17 8.81
N ALA A 57 4.41 11.15 9.01
CA ALA A 57 5.84 10.94 9.03
C ALA A 57 6.25 9.86 10.05
N GLY A 58 7.07 8.92 9.62
CA GLY A 58 7.56 7.83 10.43
C GLY A 58 6.56 6.72 10.74
N ARG A 59 5.30 6.82 10.33
CA ARG A 59 4.29 5.77 10.58
C ARG A 59 4.67 4.44 9.94
N TRP A 60 5.16 4.46 8.71
CA TRP A 60 5.59 3.27 7.98
C TRP A 60 7.07 2.94 8.18
N LYS A 61 7.83 3.81 8.86
CA LYS A 61 9.26 3.66 9.08
C LYS A 61 9.64 2.30 9.70
N PRO A 62 9.00 1.79 10.77
CA PRO A 62 9.37 0.49 11.35
C PRO A 62 9.18 -0.67 10.37
N VAL A 63 8.15 -0.60 9.51
CA VAL A 63 7.90 -1.61 8.47
C VAL A 63 9.00 -1.53 7.40
N ALA A 64 9.32 -0.33 6.93
CA ALA A 64 10.37 -0.09 5.95
C ALA A 64 11.74 -0.56 6.45
N GLU A 65 12.13 -0.22 7.68
CA GLU A 65 13.38 -0.67 8.31
C GLU A 65 13.45 -2.19 8.40
N SER A 66 12.36 -2.84 8.81
CA SER A 66 12.29 -4.29 8.91
C SER A 66 12.41 -4.99 7.55
N LEU A 67 11.77 -4.46 6.51
CA LEU A 67 11.87 -4.98 5.14
C LEU A 67 13.29 -4.82 4.60
N ILE A 68 13.87 -3.63 4.70
CA ILE A 68 15.24 -3.34 4.24
C ILE A 68 16.24 -4.28 4.91
N SER A 69 16.17 -4.41 6.24
CA SER A 69 17.06 -5.28 7.00
C SER A 69 16.87 -6.76 6.68
N THR A 70 15.62 -7.22 6.61
CA THR A 70 15.31 -8.65 6.40
C THR A 70 15.76 -9.15 5.03
N TYR A 71 15.61 -8.32 4.00
CA TYR A 71 15.93 -8.68 2.62
C TYR A 71 17.26 -8.12 2.15
N ASN A 72 18.05 -7.50 3.05
CA ASN A 72 19.36 -6.91 2.77
C ASN A 72 19.31 -5.95 1.57
N LEU A 73 18.26 -5.12 1.50
CA LEU A 73 18.12 -4.16 0.42
C LEU A 73 19.19 -3.09 0.48
N THR A 74 19.65 -2.65 -0.67
CA THR A 74 20.65 -1.60 -0.87
C THR A 74 20.09 -0.48 -1.74
N ASP A 75 20.84 0.59 -1.90
CA ASP A 75 20.54 1.70 -2.82
C ASP A 75 20.48 1.29 -4.31
N ARG A 76 20.85 0.04 -4.63
CA ARG A 76 20.78 -0.54 -5.98
C ARG A 76 19.66 -1.55 -6.13
N SER A 77 18.94 -1.84 -5.07
CA SER A 77 17.83 -2.80 -5.11
C SER A 77 16.61 -2.21 -5.82
N ASN A 78 15.84 -3.10 -6.44
CA ASN A 78 14.58 -2.78 -7.10
C ASN A 78 13.41 -3.32 -6.26
N VAL A 79 12.46 -2.48 -5.92
CA VAL A 79 11.29 -2.85 -5.10
C VAL A 79 10.01 -2.52 -5.84
N LEU A 80 9.10 -3.49 -5.92
CA LEU A 80 7.74 -3.32 -6.44
C LEU A 80 6.73 -3.42 -5.31
N ASP A 81 5.75 -2.50 -5.29
CA ASP A 81 4.58 -2.58 -4.41
C ASP A 81 3.28 -2.70 -5.23
N VAL A 82 2.65 -3.87 -5.14
CA VAL A 82 1.40 -4.22 -5.82
C VAL A 82 0.21 -3.82 -4.94
N GLY A 83 -0.60 -2.86 -5.42
CA GLY A 83 -1.65 -2.25 -4.61
C GLY A 83 -1.08 -1.22 -3.65
N CYS A 84 -0.17 -0.38 -4.15
CA CYS A 84 0.62 0.56 -3.32
C CYS A 84 -0.21 1.72 -2.72
N GLY A 85 -1.45 1.94 -3.20
CA GLY A 85 -2.28 3.05 -2.78
C GLY A 85 -1.61 4.40 -3.05
N LYS A 86 -1.42 5.21 -2.00
CA LYS A 86 -0.70 6.50 -2.08
C LYS A 86 0.82 6.35 -1.92
N GLY A 87 1.37 5.12 -1.93
CA GLY A 87 2.80 4.83 -1.93
C GLY A 87 3.56 5.21 -0.66
N PHE A 88 2.89 5.37 0.49
CA PHE A 88 3.54 5.89 1.70
C PHE A 88 4.63 4.97 2.27
N LEU A 89 4.50 3.65 2.11
CA LEU A 89 5.56 2.72 2.48
C LEU A 89 6.79 2.88 1.57
N LEU A 90 6.59 2.92 0.26
CA LEU A 90 7.68 3.16 -0.70
C LEU A 90 8.38 4.49 -0.43
N TYR A 91 7.62 5.53 -0.11
CA TYR A 91 8.19 6.83 0.26
C TYR A 91 9.09 6.73 1.50
N GLU A 92 8.64 6.07 2.58
CA GLU A 92 9.48 5.86 3.77
C GLU A 92 10.74 5.03 3.44
N MET A 93 10.63 4.04 2.55
CA MET A 93 11.79 3.26 2.12
C MET A 93 12.83 4.14 1.40
N THR A 94 12.40 5.09 0.55
CA THR A 94 13.33 6.03 -0.11
C THR A 94 13.98 7.02 0.85
N LEU A 95 13.31 7.39 1.94
CA LEU A 95 13.89 8.24 2.98
C LEU A 95 15.00 7.50 3.76
N LEU A 96 14.81 6.20 4.00
CA LEU A 96 15.78 5.36 4.72
C LEU A 96 16.94 4.94 3.82
N LEU A 97 16.68 4.75 2.54
CA LEU A 97 17.64 4.23 1.58
C LEU A 97 17.60 5.10 0.30
N PRO A 98 18.20 6.30 0.35
CA PRO A 98 18.28 7.19 -0.81
C PRO A 98 18.96 6.47 -1.99
N GLY A 99 18.32 6.49 -3.16
CA GLY A 99 18.80 5.77 -4.34
C GLY A 99 18.11 4.42 -4.58
N LEU A 100 17.33 3.90 -3.64
CA LEU A 100 16.50 2.72 -3.85
C LEU A 100 15.59 2.91 -5.06
N ASN A 101 15.64 1.96 -5.99
CA ASN A 101 14.73 1.96 -7.14
C ASN A 101 13.36 1.43 -6.69
N ILE A 102 12.36 2.27 -6.75
CA ILE A 102 10.99 1.90 -6.39
C ILE A 102 10.08 1.94 -7.61
N CYS A 103 9.14 1.04 -7.63
CA CYS A 103 8.01 1.03 -8.54
C CYS A 103 6.76 0.63 -7.75
N GLY A 104 5.63 1.22 -8.06
CA GLY A 104 4.37 0.84 -7.44
C GLY A 104 3.21 1.04 -8.39
N PHE A 105 2.18 0.22 -8.24
CA PHE A 105 0.94 0.44 -8.95
C PHE A 105 -0.29 0.15 -8.08
N ASP A 106 -1.37 0.80 -8.42
CA ASP A 106 -2.68 0.62 -7.77
C ASP A 106 -3.79 0.78 -8.80
N GLY A 107 -4.92 0.10 -8.59
CA GLY A 107 -6.11 0.29 -9.41
C GLY A 107 -6.76 1.66 -9.23
N SER A 108 -6.42 2.37 -8.16
CA SER A 108 -6.95 3.68 -7.82
C SER A 108 -6.17 4.81 -8.48
N ALA A 109 -6.75 5.44 -9.48
CA ALA A 109 -6.19 6.67 -10.04
C ALA A 109 -6.11 7.79 -8.99
N TYR A 110 -7.10 7.87 -8.11
CA TYR A 110 -7.10 8.83 -7.00
C TYR A 110 -5.92 8.61 -6.05
N GLY A 111 -5.66 7.34 -5.66
CA GLY A 111 -4.53 6.99 -4.81
C GLY A 111 -3.20 7.44 -5.40
N ILE A 112 -2.94 7.13 -6.67
CA ILE A 112 -1.72 7.51 -7.38
C ILE A 112 -1.58 9.04 -7.48
N GLN A 113 -2.65 9.76 -7.84
CA GLN A 113 -2.63 11.22 -7.94
C GLN A 113 -2.32 11.92 -6.60
N HIS A 114 -2.70 11.29 -5.48
CA HIS A 114 -2.49 11.82 -4.12
C HIS A 114 -1.29 11.20 -3.40
N ALA A 115 -0.41 10.53 -4.14
CA ALA A 115 0.89 10.10 -3.64
C ALA A 115 1.80 11.31 -3.35
N LYS A 116 2.84 11.08 -2.55
CA LYS A 116 3.90 12.08 -2.34
C LYS A 116 4.55 12.42 -3.68
N HIS A 117 4.74 13.73 -3.92
CA HIS A 117 5.21 14.19 -5.23
C HIS A 117 6.61 13.65 -5.57
N GLU A 118 7.43 13.39 -4.54
CA GLU A 118 8.79 12.88 -4.66
C GLU A 118 8.88 11.50 -5.29
N ILE A 119 7.81 10.70 -5.18
CA ILE A 119 7.77 9.32 -5.69
C ILE A 119 6.71 9.11 -6.76
N ARG A 120 5.88 10.10 -7.06
CA ARG A 120 4.71 9.93 -7.93
C ARG A 120 5.05 9.43 -9.32
N ASP A 121 6.18 9.84 -9.87
CA ASP A 121 6.64 9.39 -11.19
C ASP A 121 7.07 7.93 -11.22
N SER A 122 7.28 7.32 -10.05
CA SER A 122 7.55 5.89 -9.89
C SER A 122 6.28 5.05 -9.69
N LEU A 123 5.10 5.68 -9.71
CA LEU A 123 3.83 5.03 -9.48
C LEU A 123 2.93 5.18 -10.71
N PHE A 124 2.11 4.15 -10.98
CA PHE A 124 1.16 4.18 -12.09
C PHE A 124 -0.15 3.44 -11.80
N VAL A 125 -1.17 3.73 -12.59
CA VAL A 125 -2.48 3.06 -12.47
C VAL A 125 -2.43 1.73 -13.21
N HIS A 126 -2.63 0.62 -12.48
CA HIS A 126 -2.70 -0.72 -13.04
C HIS A 126 -3.45 -1.65 -12.07
N LYS A 127 -4.21 -2.59 -12.61
CA LYS A 127 -4.95 -3.56 -11.80
C LYS A 127 -4.07 -4.75 -11.44
N ALA A 128 -4.18 -5.21 -10.21
CA ALA A 128 -3.38 -6.34 -9.73
C ALA A 128 -3.77 -7.70 -10.33
N GLU A 129 -4.95 -7.80 -10.94
CA GLU A 129 -5.40 -8.99 -11.69
C GLU A 129 -4.96 -9.01 -13.15
N ASP A 130 -4.46 -7.91 -13.70
CA ASP A 130 -4.01 -7.83 -15.09
C ASP A 130 -2.54 -8.29 -15.23
N PRO A 131 -2.11 -8.73 -16.42
CA PRO A 131 -0.72 -9.09 -16.66
C PRO A 131 0.24 -7.95 -16.35
N TYR A 132 1.29 -8.23 -15.59
CA TYR A 132 2.25 -7.21 -15.15
C TYR A 132 3.18 -6.80 -16.29
N PRO A 133 3.45 -5.49 -16.48
CA PRO A 133 4.29 -4.99 -17.58
C PRO A 133 5.80 -5.07 -17.24
N PHE A 134 6.21 -6.13 -16.55
CA PHE A 134 7.58 -6.33 -16.10
C PHE A 134 8.18 -7.61 -16.65
N LYS A 135 9.50 -7.69 -16.64
CA LYS A 135 10.24 -8.90 -16.99
C LYS A 135 10.38 -9.80 -15.76
N ASP A 136 10.68 -11.07 -16.03
CA ASP A 136 11.06 -12.00 -14.96
C ASP A 136 12.34 -11.50 -14.27
N ASP A 137 12.43 -11.70 -12.96
CA ASP A 137 13.57 -11.35 -12.11
C ASP A 137 13.97 -9.85 -12.11
N GLU A 138 13.01 -8.96 -12.40
CA GLU A 138 13.25 -7.51 -12.46
C GLU A 138 13.38 -6.85 -11.06
N PHE A 139 12.77 -7.47 -10.03
CA PHE A 139 12.72 -6.92 -8.68
C PHE A 139 13.38 -7.82 -7.64
N ASP A 140 14.12 -7.21 -6.71
CA ASP A 140 14.70 -7.88 -5.53
C ASP A 140 13.66 -8.15 -4.45
N LEU A 141 12.61 -7.32 -4.39
CA LEU A 141 11.48 -7.47 -3.48
C LEU A 141 10.19 -7.06 -4.14
N VAL A 142 9.17 -7.93 -4.04
CA VAL A 142 7.80 -7.61 -4.43
C VAL A 142 6.92 -7.62 -3.19
N LEU A 143 6.21 -6.52 -2.96
CA LEU A 143 5.28 -6.32 -1.86
C LEU A 143 3.83 -6.39 -2.36
N SER A 144 2.92 -6.84 -1.50
CA SER A 144 1.48 -6.66 -1.68
C SER A 144 0.80 -6.60 -0.32
N LEU A 145 0.57 -5.40 0.18
CA LEU A 145 0.03 -5.18 1.52
C LEU A 145 -1.43 -4.72 1.45
N GLY A 146 -2.36 -5.58 1.89
CA GLY A 146 -3.78 -5.25 1.92
C GLY A 146 -4.46 -5.18 0.55
N CYS A 147 -3.87 -5.78 -0.50
CA CYS A 147 -4.40 -5.76 -1.86
C CYS A 147 -5.05 -7.10 -2.25
N LEU A 148 -4.32 -8.21 -2.13
CA LEU A 148 -4.71 -9.51 -2.70
C LEU A 148 -6.07 -10.03 -2.22
N HIS A 149 -6.48 -9.73 -0.99
CA HIS A 149 -7.78 -10.17 -0.45
C HIS A 149 -8.98 -9.42 -1.08
N ASN A 150 -8.74 -8.35 -1.83
CA ASN A 150 -9.77 -7.61 -2.55
C ASN A 150 -9.96 -8.10 -4.00
N LEU A 151 -9.05 -8.94 -4.49
CA LEU A 151 -9.12 -9.47 -5.84
C LEU A 151 -10.18 -10.56 -5.93
N ARG A 152 -10.84 -10.65 -7.08
CA ARG A 152 -11.69 -11.79 -7.41
C ARG A 152 -10.81 -12.83 -8.10
N LEU A 153 -10.65 -13.95 -7.46
CA LEU A 153 -10.05 -15.14 -8.05
C LEU A 153 -11.08 -15.89 -8.91
#